data_6f28537ee6fd16adf2ca28a65f77c317
#
_entry.id   6f28537ee6fd16adf2ca28a65f77c317
#
_cell.length_a   1.000
_cell.length_b   1.000
_cell.length_c   1.000
_cell.angle_alpha   90.00
_cell.angle_beta   90.00
_cell.angle_gamma   90.00
#
_symmetry.space_group_name_H-M   'P 1'
#
loop_
_entity.id
_entity.type
_entity.pdbx_description
1 polymer ?
#
loop_
_entity_poly.entity_id
_entity_poly.type
_entity_poly.pdbx_seq_one_letter_code
_entity_poly.pdbx_strand_id
1 'polypeptide(L)'
;MNAPRQGLFASLLIVSFAFHTFLLVLATTHQLNENRASQGQLITSQLVTDSLTELEPANRVSLALLANRYATNPSVASIRILDANAQVLATGGLTKTREGEVFVRDALQNEKKVGIIEITLIEPSIGEILRTQWIAILCSLIFHALLWLAYRAIARPSRTEYLARINNESRLKFEIQTLTQALEQEKHNAALTIAQAQQAAQTQKRRVPRHTTSI
;
A
#
# COMPACT_ATOMS: atom_id res chain seq x y z
N MET A 1 19.24 19.69 0.37
CA MET A 1 17.95 19.11 -0.03
C MET A 1 17.13 18.82 1.20
N ASN A 2 15.89 19.28 1.25
CA ASN A 2 15.07 19.16 2.44
C ASN A 2 14.63 17.70 2.62
N ALA A 3 15.26 16.98 3.56
CA ALA A 3 14.91 15.61 3.95
C ALA A 3 13.39 15.39 4.10
N PRO A 4 12.59 16.37 4.61
CA PRO A 4 11.15 16.21 4.72
C PRO A 4 10.42 16.01 3.37
N ARG A 5 10.88 16.64 2.28
CA ARG A 5 10.24 16.50 0.96
C ARG A 5 10.47 15.13 0.33
N GLN A 6 11.63 14.52 0.54
CA GLN A 6 11.89 13.14 0.06
C GLN A 6 11.07 12.12 0.83
N GLY A 7 10.94 12.28 2.15
CA GLY A 7 10.10 11.43 2.97
C GLY A 7 8.63 11.50 2.55
N LEU A 8 8.13 12.70 2.28
CA LEU A 8 6.75 12.94 1.86
C LEU A 8 6.46 12.30 0.50
N PHE A 9 7.39 12.40 -0.46
CA PHE A 9 7.23 11.75 -1.77
C PHE A 9 7.31 10.22 -1.66
N ALA A 10 8.21 9.68 -0.83
CA ALA A 10 8.30 8.24 -0.59
C ALA A 10 7.02 7.70 0.05
N SER A 11 6.47 8.38 1.07
CA SER A 11 5.22 7.98 1.69
C SER A 11 4.04 8.00 0.71
N LEU A 12 3.96 9.02 -0.15
CA LEU A 12 2.94 9.12 -1.19
C LEU A 12 3.03 7.97 -2.19
N LEU A 13 4.24 7.56 -2.61
CA LEU A 13 4.42 6.41 -3.49
C LEU A 13 4.01 5.10 -2.83
N ILE A 14 4.33 4.91 -1.54
CA ILE A 14 3.92 3.72 -0.79
C ILE A 14 2.39 3.64 -0.69
N VAL A 15 1.73 4.76 -0.34
CA VAL A 15 0.27 4.85 -0.27
C VAL A 15 -0.35 4.59 -1.65
N SER A 16 0.22 5.18 -2.72
CA SER A 16 -0.23 4.97 -4.10
C SER A 16 -0.11 3.50 -4.51
N PHE A 17 1.01 2.85 -4.19
CA PHE A 17 1.21 1.43 -4.49
C PHE A 17 0.22 0.54 -3.71
N ALA A 18 0.03 0.80 -2.42
CA ALA A 18 -0.93 0.06 -1.59
C ALA A 18 -2.36 0.23 -2.12
N PHE A 19 -2.76 1.45 -2.46
CA PHE A 19 -4.07 1.75 -3.02
C PHE A 19 -4.27 1.08 -4.40
N HIS A 20 -3.26 1.14 -5.27
CA HIS A 20 -3.32 0.46 -6.57
C HIS A 20 -3.46 -1.06 -6.42
N THR A 21 -2.69 -1.67 -5.52
CA THR A 21 -2.78 -3.10 -5.22
C THR A 21 -4.14 -3.46 -4.64
N PHE A 22 -4.69 -2.64 -3.75
CA PHE A 22 -6.03 -2.83 -3.19
C PHE A 22 -7.11 -2.80 -4.27
N LEU A 23 -7.09 -1.79 -5.16
CA LEU A 23 -8.04 -1.69 -6.27
C LEU A 23 -7.94 -2.89 -7.22
N LEU A 24 -6.72 -3.35 -7.50
CA LEU A 24 -6.48 -4.51 -8.36
C LEU A 24 -7.06 -5.79 -7.76
N VAL A 25 -6.86 -6.02 -6.45
CA VAL A 25 -7.45 -7.16 -5.73
C VAL A 25 -8.98 -7.06 -5.75
N LEU A 26 -9.53 -5.88 -5.46
CA LEU A 26 -10.98 -5.65 -5.46
C LEU A 26 -11.61 -5.93 -6.83
N ALA A 27 -11.03 -5.39 -7.89
CA ALA A 27 -11.51 -5.60 -9.26
C ALA A 27 -11.45 -7.07 -9.67
N THR A 28 -10.35 -7.76 -9.32
CA THR A 28 -10.18 -9.19 -9.60
C THR A 28 -11.18 -10.04 -8.83
N THR A 29 -11.42 -9.73 -7.56
CA THR A 29 -12.42 -10.44 -6.75
C THR A 29 -13.80 -10.28 -7.36
N HIS A 30 -14.16 -9.07 -7.78
CA HIS A 30 -15.46 -8.83 -8.43
C HIS A 30 -15.59 -9.63 -9.74
N GLN A 31 -14.60 -9.57 -10.61
CA GLN A 31 -14.59 -10.33 -11.86
C GLN A 31 -14.64 -11.85 -11.65
N LEU A 32 -13.92 -12.36 -10.65
CA LEU A 32 -13.94 -13.78 -10.30
C LEU A 32 -15.32 -14.20 -9.78
N ASN A 33 -15.97 -13.38 -8.98
CA ASN A 33 -17.30 -13.67 -8.45
C ASN A 33 -18.35 -13.71 -9.59
N GLU A 34 -18.31 -12.78 -10.52
CA GLU A 34 -19.19 -12.77 -11.69
C GLU A 34 -18.97 -14.02 -12.58
N ASN A 35 -17.71 -14.36 -12.85
CA ASN A 35 -17.36 -15.54 -13.63
C ASN A 35 -17.84 -16.84 -12.92
N ARG A 36 -17.72 -16.90 -11.61
CA ARG A 36 -18.17 -18.04 -10.81
C ARG A 36 -19.70 -18.16 -10.79
N ALA A 37 -20.41 -17.04 -10.64
CA ALA A 37 -21.86 -17.04 -10.72
C ALA A 37 -22.32 -17.59 -12.08
N SER A 38 -21.71 -17.14 -13.16
CA SER A 38 -21.99 -17.67 -14.50
C SER A 38 -21.64 -19.16 -14.65
N GLN A 39 -20.47 -19.59 -14.15
CA GLN A 39 -20.08 -21.01 -14.16
C GLN A 39 -21.01 -21.87 -13.31
N GLY A 40 -21.38 -21.40 -12.10
CA GLY A 40 -22.30 -22.12 -11.22
C GLY A 40 -23.65 -22.34 -11.86
N GLN A 41 -24.22 -21.31 -12.48
CA GLN A 41 -25.48 -21.41 -13.21
C GLN A 41 -25.36 -22.36 -14.40
N LEU A 42 -24.26 -22.31 -15.17
CA LEU A 42 -24.03 -23.16 -16.32
C LEU A 42 -23.94 -24.65 -15.90
N ILE A 43 -23.05 -24.95 -14.93
CA ILE A 43 -22.85 -26.33 -14.45
C ILE A 43 -24.14 -26.86 -13.86
N THR A 44 -24.86 -26.05 -13.07
CA THR A 44 -26.14 -26.47 -12.48
C THR A 44 -27.18 -26.76 -13.57
N SER A 45 -27.27 -25.93 -14.62
CA SER A 45 -28.21 -26.15 -15.71
C SER A 45 -27.89 -27.41 -16.54
N GLN A 46 -26.59 -27.64 -16.79
CA GLN A 46 -26.16 -28.87 -17.49
C GLN A 46 -26.46 -30.11 -16.65
N LEU A 47 -26.16 -30.09 -15.33
CA LEU A 47 -26.43 -31.20 -14.46
C LEU A 47 -27.94 -31.46 -14.33
N VAL A 48 -28.78 -30.42 -14.31
CA VAL A 48 -30.24 -30.58 -14.38
C VAL A 48 -30.59 -31.34 -15.65
N THR A 49 -30.16 -30.90 -16.81
CA THR A 49 -30.47 -31.52 -18.09
C THR A 49 -30.04 -33.00 -18.16
N ASP A 50 -28.84 -33.30 -17.71
CA ASP A 50 -28.24 -34.63 -17.73
C ASP A 50 -28.90 -35.57 -16.71
N SER A 51 -29.48 -35.04 -15.64
CA SER A 51 -30.10 -35.83 -14.56
C SER A 51 -31.61 -36.09 -14.77
N LEU A 52 -32.29 -35.37 -15.66
CA LEU A 52 -33.76 -35.44 -15.83
C LEU A 52 -34.25 -36.85 -16.05
N THR A 53 -33.58 -37.66 -16.90
CA THR A 53 -33.96 -39.02 -17.21
C THR A 53 -33.81 -39.99 -16.03
N GLU A 54 -32.92 -39.69 -15.10
CA GLU A 54 -32.59 -40.53 -13.95
C GLU A 54 -33.33 -40.10 -12.65
N LEU A 55 -33.82 -38.84 -12.63
CA LEU A 55 -34.56 -38.28 -11.49
C LEU A 55 -35.97 -38.87 -11.37
N GLU A 56 -36.68 -39.05 -12.48
CA GLU A 56 -38.05 -39.60 -12.45
C GLU A 56 -38.11 -41.02 -11.87
N PRO A 57 -37.24 -41.99 -12.31
CA PRO A 57 -37.18 -43.31 -11.70
C PRO A 57 -36.42 -43.33 -10.36
N ALA A 58 -35.87 -42.17 -9.89
CA ALA A 58 -35.05 -42.04 -8.69
C ALA A 58 -33.83 -43.00 -8.66
N ASN A 59 -33.17 -43.17 -9.80
CA ASN A 59 -32.03 -44.07 -9.97
C ASN A 59 -30.77 -43.53 -9.25
N ARG A 60 -30.65 -43.86 -7.96
CA ARG A 60 -29.60 -43.37 -7.09
C ARG A 60 -28.18 -43.69 -7.60
N VAL A 61 -28.00 -44.85 -8.26
CA VAL A 61 -26.67 -45.26 -8.75
C VAL A 61 -26.21 -44.36 -9.92
N SER A 62 -27.07 -44.16 -10.91
CA SER A 62 -26.77 -43.28 -12.06
C SER A 62 -26.60 -41.84 -11.62
N LEU A 63 -27.45 -41.34 -10.71
CA LEU A 63 -27.35 -40.00 -10.16
C LEU A 63 -26.05 -39.80 -9.36
N ALA A 64 -25.61 -40.81 -8.59
CA ALA A 64 -24.33 -40.74 -7.87
C ALA A 64 -23.12 -40.72 -8.80
N LEU A 65 -23.15 -41.52 -9.89
CA LEU A 65 -22.12 -41.47 -10.91
C LEU A 65 -22.06 -40.10 -11.60
N LEU A 66 -23.21 -39.53 -11.92
CA LEU A 66 -23.34 -38.23 -12.50
C LEU A 66 -22.80 -37.14 -11.57
N ALA A 67 -23.23 -37.12 -10.31
CA ALA A 67 -22.75 -36.19 -9.31
C ALA A 67 -21.22 -36.26 -9.13
N ASN A 68 -20.68 -37.49 -9.05
CA ASN A 68 -19.20 -37.64 -8.96
C ASN A 68 -18.48 -37.18 -10.21
N ARG A 69 -19.02 -37.41 -11.40
CA ARG A 69 -18.43 -36.90 -12.66
C ARG A 69 -18.34 -35.39 -12.68
N TYR A 70 -19.39 -34.68 -12.27
CA TYR A 70 -19.36 -33.21 -12.20
C TYR A 70 -18.50 -32.70 -11.05
N ALA A 71 -18.40 -33.44 -9.95
CA ALA A 71 -17.54 -33.14 -8.81
C ALA A 71 -16.03 -33.27 -9.10
N THR A 72 -15.62 -33.85 -10.25
CA THR A 72 -14.21 -33.82 -10.70
C THR A 72 -13.75 -32.43 -11.14
N ASN A 73 -14.71 -31.51 -11.38
CA ASN A 73 -14.36 -30.13 -11.66
C ASN A 73 -13.71 -29.48 -10.43
N PRO A 74 -12.49 -28.93 -10.52
CA PRO A 74 -11.76 -28.37 -9.38
C PRO A 74 -12.46 -27.18 -8.71
N SER A 75 -13.39 -26.52 -9.41
CA SER A 75 -14.18 -25.41 -8.87
C SER A 75 -15.37 -25.87 -8.02
N VAL A 76 -15.73 -27.16 -8.08
CA VAL A 76 -16.89 -27.72 -7.38
C VAL A 76 -16.47 -28.29 -6.03
N ALA A 77 -17.07 -27.79 -4.95
CA ALA A 77 -16.86 -28.32 -3.60
C ALA A 77 -17.74 -29.54 -3.34
N SER A 78 -19.03 -29.41 -3.63
CA SER A 78 -20.00 -30.49 -3.42
C SER A 78 -21.19 -30.36 -4.35
N ILE A 79 -21.82 -31.48 -4.61
CA ILE A 79 -23.09 -31.62 -5.37
C ILE A 79 -24.06 -32.40 -4.55
N ARG A 80 -25.30 -31.94 -4.53
CA ARG A 80 -26.43 -32.65 -3.92
C ARG A 80 -27.56 -32.69 -4.92
N ILE A 81 -28.06 -33.89 -5.19
CA ILE A 81 -29.22 -34.14 -6.03
C ILE A 81 -30.35 -34.63 -5.12
N LEU A 82 -31.46 -33.90 -5.12
CA LEU A 82 -32.61 -34.16 -4.26
C LEU A 82 -33.81 -34.45 -5.12
N ASP A 83 -34.76 -35.23 -4.55
CA ASP A 83 -36.06 -35.45 -5.18
C ASP A 83 -36.99 -34.23 -5.06
N ALA A 84 -38.23 -34.34 -5.55
CA ALA A 84 -39.22 -33.27 -5.46
C ALA A 84 -39.61 -32.91 -4.01
N ASN A 85 -39.37 -33.81 -3.04
CA ASN A 85 -39.65 -33.65 -1.62
C ASN A 85 -38.39 -33.19 -0.83
N ALA A 86 -37.35 -32.78 -1.51
CA ALA A 86 -36.05 -32.37 -0.93
C ALA A 86 -35.31 -33.51 -0.18
N GLN A 87 -35.59 -34.79 -0.50
CA GLN A 87 -34.81 -35.91 0.02
C GLN A 87 -33.58 -36.12 -0.85
N VAL A 88 -32.44 -36.35 -0.22
CA VAL A 88 -31.17 -36.54 -0.92
C VAL A 88 -31.15 -37.89 -1.64
N LEU A 89 -31.06 -37.86 -2.96
CA LEU A 89 -30.94 -39.05 -3.82
C LEU A 89 -29.47 -39.41 -4.05
N ALA A 90 -28.61 -38.39 -4.30
CA ALA A 90 -27.21 -38.59 -4.55
C ALA A 90 -26.37 -37.40 -4.06
N THR A 91 -25.10 -37.66 -3.77
CA THR A 91 -24.09 -36.64 -3.41
C THR A 91 -22.79 -36.91 -4.15
N GLY A 92 -22.06 -35.86 -4.51
CA GLY A 92 -20.75 -35.97 -5.11
C GLY A 92 -19.82 -34.90 -4.52
N GLY A 93 -18.51 -35.13 -4.58
CA GLY A 93 -17.50 -34.16 -4.13
C GLY A 93 -17.04 -34.36 -2.69
N LEU A 94 -16.50 -33.31 -2.09
CA LEU A 94 -15.91 -33.35 -0.75
C LEU A 94 -17.01 -33.40 0.31
N THR A 95 -16.92 -34.38 1.22
CA THR A 95 -17.85 -34.56 2.34
C THR A 95 -17.76 -33.47 3.40
N LYS A 96 -16.64 -32.73 3.47
CA LYS A 96 -16.49 -31.57 4.35
C LYS A 96 -16.75 -30.30 3.52
N THR A 97 -17.87 -29.67 3.83
CA THR A 97 -18.29 -28.39 3.29
C THR A 97 -17.16 -27.37 3.47
N ARG A 98 -16.45 -27.11 2.39
CA ARG A 98 -15.69 -25.87 2.27
C ARG A 98 -16.74 -24.78 2.05
N GLU A 99 -16.67 -23.71 2.82
CA GLU A 99 -17.53 -22.54 2.63
C GLU A 99 -17.48 -22.12 1.17
N GLY A 100 -18.62 -21.93 0.56
CA GLY A 100 -18.72 -21.60 -0.85
C GLY A 100 -20.15 -21.19 -1.22
N GLU A 101 -20.27 -20.59 -2.39
CA GLU A 101 -21.55 -20.15 -2.92
C GLU A 101 -22.36 -21.34 -3.42
N VAL A 102 -23.63 -21.43 -2.98
CA VAL A 102 -24.53 -22.50 -3.33
C VAL A 102 -25.46 -22.08 -4.47
N PHE A 103 -25.44 -22.84 -5.56
CA PHE A 103 -26.32 -22.69 -6.71
C PHE A 103 -27.38 -23.75 -6.68
N VAL A 104 -28.64 -23.32 -6.66
CA VAL A 104 -29.81 -24.22 -6.59
C VAL A 104 -30.65 -24.03 -7.82
N ARG A 105 -31.09 -25.13 -8.40
CA ARG A 105 -32.02 -25.14 -9.53
C ARG A 105 -33.00 -26.28 -9.46
N ASP A 106 -34.27 -25.99 -9.72
CA ASP A 106 -35.31 -26.98 -9.84
C ASP A 106 -35.18 -27.75 -11.16
N ALA A 107 -35.26 -29.06 -11.09
CA ALA A 107 -35.35 -29.93 -12.25
C ALA A 107 -36.84 -30.09 -12.62
N LEU A 108 -37.20 -29.56 -13.77
CA LEU A 108 -38.57 -29.59 -14.26
C LEU A 108 -38.68 -30.54 -15.47
N GLN A 109 -39.64 -31.44 -15.44
CA GLN A 109 -39.96 -32.30 -16.56
C GLN A 109 -41.48 -32.16 -16.85
N ASN A 110 -41.84 -31.77 -18.05
CA ASN A 110 -43.22 -31.47 -18.43
C ASN A 110 -43.93 -30.53 -17.44
N GLU A 111 -43.27 -29.43 -17.05
CA GLU A 111 -43.72 -28.44 -16.08
C GLU A 111 -43.86 -28.93 -14.64
N LYS A 112 -43.59 -30.22 -14.40
CA LYS A 112 -43.63 -30.82 -13.06
C LYS A 112 -42.23 -30.86 -12.45
N LYS A 113 -42.12 -30.43 -11.21
CA LYS A 113 -40.87 -30.54 -10.44
C LYS A 113 -40.57 -31.98 -10.11
N VAL A 114 -39.47 -32.53 -10.64
CA VAL A 114 -38.99 -33.89 -10.41
C VAL A 114 -37.81 -33.96 -9.44
N GLY A 115 -37.14 -32.83 -9.21
CA GLY A 115 -36.05 -32.78 -8.24
C GLY A 115 -35.46 -31.38 -8.09
N ILE A 116 -34.43 -31.31 -7.25
CA ILE A 116 -33.65 -30.13 -6.99
C ILE A 116 -32.17 -30.47 -7.10
N ILE A 117 -31.38 -29.60 -7.73
CA ILE A 117 -29.94 -29.74 -7.83
C ILE A 117 -29.28 -28.58 -7.11
N GLU A 118 -28.41 -28.92 -6.19
CA GLU A 118 -27.59 -27.99 -5.43
C GLU A 118 -26.11 -28.22 -5.77
N ILE A 119 -25.39 -27.17 -6.16
CA ILE A 119 -23.94 -27.20 -6.41
C ILE A 119 -23.30 -26.15 -5.56
N THR A 120 -22.30 -26.53 -4.78
CA THR A 120 -21.46 -25.58 -4.02
C THR A 120 -20.16 -25.38 -4.75
N LEU A 121 -19.83 -24.15 -5.11
CA LEU A 121 -18.52 -23.79 -5.70
C LEU A 121 -17.56 -23.32 -4.62
N ILE A 122 -16.29 -23.72 -4.75
CA ILE A 122 -15.20 -23.34 -3.83
C ILE A 122 -14.93 -21.84 -3.96
N GLU A 123 -14.84 -21.12 -2.84
CA GLU A 123 -14.39 -19.74 -2.85
C GLU A 123 -12.87 -19.65 -3.07
N PRO A 124 -12.39 -18.77 -3.99
CA PRO A 124 -10.98 -18.56 -4.18
C PRO A 124 -10.39 -17.93 -2.92
N SER A 125 -9.29 -18.50 -2.45
CA SER A 125 -8.54 -17.91 -1.34
C SER A 125 -7.86 -16.61 -1.78
N ILE A 126 -7.63 -15.68 -0.82
CA ILE A 126 -6.86 -14.46 -1.07
C ILE A 126 -5.48 -14.79 -1.67
N GLY A 127 -4.89 -15.92 -1.24
CA GLY A 127 -3.60 -16.39 -1.77
C GLY A 127 -3.68 -16.77 -3.26
N GLU A 128 -4.78 -17.36 -3.70
CA GLU A 128 -5.00 -17.68 -5.13
C GLU A 128 -5.20 -16.42 -5.96
N ILE A 129 -5.94 -15.43 -5.44
CA ILE A 129 -6.12 -14.13 -6.09
C ILE A 129 -4.77 -13.43 -6.28
N LEU A 130 -3.95 -13.35 -5.21
CA LEU A 130 -2.62 -12.76 -5.26
C LEU A 130 -1.70 -13.51 -6.21
N ARG A 131 -1.75 -14.83 -6.20
CA ARG A 131 -0.96 -15.67 -7.12
C ARG A 131 -1.35 -15.45 -8.58
N THR A 132 -2.61 -15.24 -8.87
CA THR A 132 -3.08 -14.94 -10.24
C THR A 132 -2.63 -13.56 -10.70
N GLN A 133 -2.56 -12.59 -9.77
CA GLN A 133 -2.25 -11.19 -10.07
C GLN A 133 -0.79 -10.81 -9.80
N TRP A 134 0.09 -11.77 -9.45
CA TRP A 134 1.47 -11.47 -9.05
C TRP A 134 2.25 -10.67 -10.11
N ILE A 135 2.01 -10.93 -11.41
CA ILE A 135 2.67 -10.21 -12.52
C ILE A 135 2.24 -8.73 -12.51
N ALA A 136 0.94 -8.45 -12.36
CA ALA A 136 0.44 -7.08 -12.33
C ALA A 136 0.96 -6.32 -11.09
N ILE A 137 1.03 -6.99 -9.94
CA ILE A 137 1.60 -6.43 -8.71
C ILE A 137 3.09 -6.13 -8.90
N LEU A 138 3.84 -7.05 -9.53
CA LEU A 138 5.26 -6.86 -9.81
C LEU A 138 5.49 -5.69 -10.79
N CYS A 139 4.71 -5.61 -11.87
CA CYS A 139 4.77 -4.48 -12.80
C CYS A 139 4.46 -3.15 -12.11
N SER A 140 3.46 -3.11 -11.23
CA SER A 140 3.15 -1.94 -10.42
C SER A 140 4.31 -1.55 -9.50
N LEU A 141 4.94 -2.52 -8.84
CA LEU A 141 6.11 -2.27 -8.00
C LEU A 141 7.28 -1.69 -8.78
N ILE A 142 7.59 -2.26 -9.95
CA ILE A 142 8.66 -1.76 -10.84
C ILE A 142 8.35 -0.33 -11.28
N PHE A 143 7.11 -0.04 -11.67
CA PHE A 143 6.70 1.30 -12.07
C PHE A 143 6.90 2.33 -10.95
N HIS A 144 6.48 2.01 -9.72
CA HIS A 144 6.68 2.90 -8.57
C HIS A 144 8.16 3.07 -8.20
N ALA A 145 8.97 2.02 -8.35
CA ALA A 145 10.42 2.10 -8.18
C ALA A 145 11.08 3.01 -9.23
N LEU A 146 10.66 2.92 -10.50
CA LEU A 146 11.13 3.81 -11.56
C LEU A 146 10.72 5.27 -11.31
N LEU A 147 9.51 5.52 -10.86
CA LEU A 147 9.07 6.87 -10.45
C LEU A 147 9.92 7.42 -9.31
N TRP A 148 10.27 6.59 -8.33
CA TRP A 148 11.17 6.99 -7.24
C TRP A 148 12.57 7.34 -7.76
N LEU A 149 13.12 6.52 -8.65
CA LEU A 149 14.43 6.78 -9.26
C LEU A 149 14.43 8.05 -10.11
N ALA A 150 13.38 8.27 -10.91
CA ALA A 150 13.20 9.48 -11.70
C ALA A 150 13.12 10.73 -10.81
N TYR A 151 12.30 10.68 -9.76
CA TYR A 151 12.23 11.76 -8.76
C TYR A 151 13.59 12.04 -8.13
N ARG A 152 14.31 10.98 -7.72
CA ARG A 152 15.65 11.13 -7.13
C ARG A 152 16.67 11.72 -8.10
N ALA A 153 16.57 11.37 -9.39
CA ALA A 153 17.43 11.94 -10.43
C ALA A 153 17.17 13.43 -10.65
N ILE A 154 15.89 13.83 -10.73
CA ILE A 154 15.46 15.22 -10.91
C ILE A 154 15.74 16.05 -9.64
N ALA A 155 15.51 15.48 -8.46
CA ALA A 155 15.69 16.14 -7.19
C ALA A 155 17.17 16.27 -6.76
N ARG A 156 18.12 15.68 -7.51
CA ARG A 156 19.54 15.92 -7.26
C ARG A 156 19.88 17.37 -7.61
N PRO A 157 20.50 18.14 -6.68
CA PRO A 157 20.92 19.50 -6.99
C PRO A 157 21.90 19.44 -8.16
N SER A 158 21.71 20.33 -9.12
CA SER A 158 22.64 20.45 -10.23
C SER A 158 24.04 20.74 -9.66
N ARG A 159 25.09 20.28 -10.36
CA ARG A 159 26.48 20.50 -9.93
C ARG A 159 26.76 21.98 -9.70
N THR A 160 26.12 22.85 -10.46
CA THR A 160 26.20 24.32 -10.34
C THR A 160 25.57 24.81 -9.03
N GLU A 161 24.42 24.31 -8.60
CA GLU A 161 23.79 24.67 -7.32
C GLU A 161 24.61 24.19 -6.12
N TYR A 162 25.21 23.02 -6.22
CA TYR A 162 26.08 22.49 -5.17
C TYR A 162 27.33 23.38 -5.01
N LEU A 163 27.99 23.74 -6.11
CA LEU A 163 29.15 24.63 -6.10
C LEU A 163 28.80 26.06 -5.63
N ALA A 164 27.61 26.56 -6.03
CA ALA A 164 27.12 27.85 -5.56
C ALA A 164 26.90 27.88 -4.03
N ARG A 165 26.39 26.78 -3.45
CA ARG A 165 26.22 26.67 -1.99
C ARG A 165 27.55 26.65 -1.24
N ILE A 166 28.52 25.85 -1.72
CA ILE A 166 29.86 25.81 -1.11
C ILE A 166 30.51 27.19 -1.16
N ASN A 167 30.40 27.91 -2.30
CA ASN A 167 30.95 29.23 -2.46
C ASN A 167 30.28 30.26 -1.52
N ASN A 168 28.95 30.17 -1.38
CA ASN A 168 28.22 31.04 -0.44
C ASN A 168 28.56 30.74 1.02
N GLU A 169 28.72 29.49 1.41
CA GLU A 169 29.15 29.13 2.77
C GLU A 169 30.57 29.61 3.07
N SER A 170 31.46 29.49 2.11
CA SER A 170 32.86 29.98 2.23
C SER A 170 32.88 31.49 2.37
N ARG A 171 32.08 32.21 1.59
CA ARG A 171 31.95 33.66 1.65
C ARG A 171 31.39 34.12 3.00
N LEU A 172 30.34 33.48 3.50
CA LEU A 172 29.76 33.80 4.81
C LEU A 172 30.75 33.54 5.95
N LYS A 173 31.53 32.48 5.90
CA LYS A 173 32.58 32.19 6.89
C LYS A 173 33.66 33.28 6.87
N PHE A 174 34.07 33.71 5.69
CA PHE A 174 35.05 34.80 5.54
C PHE A 174 34.51 36.15 6.09
N GLU A 175 33.24 36.48 5.79
CA GLU A 175 32.59 37.68 6.32
C GLU A 175 32.47 37.65 7.85
N ILE A 176 32.12 36.52 8.43
CA ILE A 176 32.08 36.36 9.90
C ILE A 176 33.47 36.54 10.50
N GLN A 177 34.50 35.98 9.87
CA GLN A 177 35.88 36.08 10.37
C GLN A 177 36.42 37.50 10.29
N THR A 178 36.16 38.25 9.21
CA THR A 178 36.53 39.66 9.08
C THR A 178 35.78 40.54 10.05
N LEU A 179 34.49 40.34 10.27
CA LEU A 179 33.74 41.11 11.27
C LEU A 179 34.20 40.81 12.69
N THR A 180 34.56 39.57 13.00
CA THR A 180 35.10 39.21 14.31
C THR A 180 36.44 39.88 14.56
N GLN A 181 37.34 39.89 13.57
CA GLN A 181 38.61 40.57 13.68
C GLN A 181 38.45 42.09 13.83
N ALA A 182 37.56 42.73 13.07
CA ALA A 182 37.24 44.14 13.20
C ALA A 182 36.72 44.50 14.59
N LEU A 183 35.84 43.69 15.14
CA LEU A 183 35.28 43.87 16.48
C LEU A 183 36.37 43.72 17.58
N GLU A 184 37.29 42.77 17.44
CA GLU A 184 38.42 42.59 18.34
C GLU A 184 39.35 43.81 18.32
N GLN A 185 39.59 44.31 17.11
CA GLN A 185 40.43 45.49 16.94
C GLN A 185 39.80 46.76 17.53
N GLU A 186 38.48 46.93 17.36
CA GLU A 186 37.72 48.02 17.95
C GLU A 186 37.69 47.96 19.48
N LYS A 187 37.52 46.78 20.06
CA LYS A 187 37.65 46.55 21.50
C LYS A 187 39.04 46.90 22.03
N HIS A 188 40.09 46.52 21.28
CA HIS A 188 41.46 46.82 21.67
C HIS A 188 41.70 48.33 21.65
N ASN A 189 41.26 49.03 20.59
CA ASN A 189 41.39 50.51 20.47
C ASN A 189 40.59 51.21 21.58
N ALA A 190 39.38 50.75 21.89
CA ALA A 190 38.58 51.31 22.98
C ALA A 190 39.28 51.13 24.34
N ALA A 191 39.87 49.96 24.58
CA ALA A 191 40.64 49.70 25.81
C ALA A 191 41.88 50.64 25.96
N LEU A 192 42.60 50.86 24.84
CA LEU A 192 43.73 51.81 24.81
C LEU A 192 43.28 53.23 25.10
N THR A 193 42.16 53.66 24.51
CA THR A 193 41.60 55.00 24.72
C THR A 193 41.22 55.24 26.18
N ILE A 194 40.59 54.24 26.79
CA ILE A 194 40.23 54.27 28.20
C ILE A 194 41.43 54.31 29.13
N ALA A 195 42.49 53.51 28.81
CA ALA A 195 43.77 53.55 29.56
C ALA A 195 44.47 54.87 29.46
N GLN A 196 44.47 55.47 28.29
CA GLN A 196 45.09 56.87 28.08
C GLN A 196 44.31 57.95 28.86
N ALA A 197 42.96 57.87 28.82
CA ALA A 197 42.14 58.81 29.57
C ALA A 197 42.32 58.67 31.11
N GLN A 198 42.47 57.42 31.60
CA GLN A 198 42.82 57.19 33.02
C GLN A 198 44.18 57.74 33.40
N GLN A 199 45.19 57.56 32.57
CA GLN A 199 46.52 58.11 32.80
C GLN A 199 46.53 59.69 32.80
N ALA A 200 45.81 60.32 31.87
CA ALA A 200 45.61 61.72 31.83
C ALA A 200 44.96 62.29 33.11
N ALA A 201 43.88 61.62 33.54
CA ALA A 201 43.17 61.97 34.79
C ALA A 201 44.09 61.87 36.03
N GLN A 202 44.92 60.82 36.11
CA GLN A 202 45.85 60.61 37.21
C GLN A 202 46.97 61.70 37.19
N THR A 203 47.46 62.08 36.02
CA THR A 203 48.48 63.09 35.85
C THR A 203 47.96 64.51 36.26
N GLN A 204 46.68 64.76 35.94
CA GLN A 204 46.04 66.03 36.33
C GLN A 204 45.81 66.11 37.85
N LYS A 205 45.47 65.01 38.47
CA LYS A 205 45.27 64.88 39.94
C LYS A 205 46.57 65.08 40.69
N ARG A 206 47.74 64.77 40.12
CA ARG A 206 49.06 65.01 40.72
C ARG A 206 49.52 66.47 40.55
N ARG A 207 49.02 67.24 39.58
CA ARG A 207 49.38 68.61 39.34
C ARG A 207 48.56 69.64 40.14
N VAL A 208 47.49 69.25 40.82
CA VAL A 208 46.78 70.18 41.68
C VAL A 208 47.54 70.34 42.97
N PRO A 209 48.15 71.51 43.23
CA PRO A 209 48.89 71.76 44.48
C PRO A 209 47.93 71.74 45.65
N ARG A 210 48.33 71.00 46.69
CA ARG A 210 47.66 71.15 48.00
C ARG A 210 47.91 72.52 48.50
N HIS A 211 46.96 73.43 48.31
CA HIS A 211 46.95 74.64 49.12
C HIS A 211 46.75 74.24 50.55
N THR A 212 47.82 74.23 51.32
CA THR A 212 47.79 74.19 52.77
C THR A 212 47.13 75.48 53.26
N THR A 213 45.94 75.37 53.75
CA THR A 213 45.32 76.39 54.60
C THR A 213 45.98 76.29 55.97
N SER A 214 46.93 77.15 56.25
CA SER A 214 47.32 77.48 57.63
C SER A 214 46.49 78.67 58.08
N ILE A 215 45.67 78.51 59.13
CA ILE A 215 45.46 79.41 60.25
C ILE A 215 44.92 78.55 61.34
#